data_6fa230ee3d56f1e81ce678bcf9106d0c
#
_entry.id   6fa230ee3d56f1e81ce678bcf9106d0c
#
_cell.length_a   1.000
_cell.length_b   1.000
_cell.length_c   1.000
_cell.angle_alpha   90.00
_cell.angle_beta   90.00
_cell.angle_gamma   90.00
#
_symmetry.space_group_name_H-M   'P 1'
#
loop_
_entity.id
_entity.type
_entity.pdbx_description
1 polymer ?
#
loop_
_entity_poly.entity_id
_entity_poly.type
_entity_poly.pdbx_seq_one_letter_code
_entity_poly.pdbx_strand_id
1 'polypeptide(L)'
;SIRCPYHGWRYSSEGHVDDIPYHDGPCPKSASIRSYPVVDNMGCIMMWFDEQGAEPDYPPPYLQQWDEGGWVHWDLDHLPELEIHPQEVLDNMCDNRHLGPTHGAPCEYFENEMQDHVLIQRQGGAMTLYGGAMLYTTTWYTGPGVLLSKQVWGGATQFEMIANTPVADGKIKA
;
A
#
# COMPACT_ATOMS: atom_id res chain seq x y z
N SER A 1 -8.59 2.83 -24.18
CA SER A 1 -7.51 2.37 -25.06
C SER A 1 -6.34 3.34 -25.00
N ILE A 2 -5.14 2.82 -25.12
CA ILE A 2 -3.88 3.58 -25.12
C ILE A 2 -3.21 3.40 -26.48
N ARG A 3 -2.70 4.49 -27.05
CA ARG A 3 -1.92 4.46 -28.29
C ARG A 3 -0.44 4.67 -27.97
N CYS A 4 0.39 3.70 -28.37
CA CYS A 4 1.83 3.81 -28.21
C CYS A 4 2.40 4.89 -29.14
N PRO A 5 3.17 5.85 -28.65
CA PRO A 5 3.71 6.92 -29.50
C PRO A 5 4.83 6.46 -30.44
N TYR A 6 5.37 5.27 -30.24
CA TYR A 6 6.50 4.77 -31.03
C TYR A 6 6.10 4.33 -32.45
N HIS A 7 5.10 3.42 -32.56
CA HIS A 7 4.61 2.93 -33.85
C HIS A 7 3.11 3.17 -34.07
N GLY A 8 2.42 3.83 -33.13
CA GLY A 8 1.00 4.14 -33.23
C GLY A 8 0.08 2.95 -32.94
N TRP A 9 0.57 1.82 -32.44
CA TRP A 9 -0.28 0.69 -32.06
C TRP A 9 -1.23 1.09 -30.94
N ARG A 10 -2.49 0.71 -31.07
CA ARG A 10 -3.50 0.97 -30.08
C ARG A 10 -3.83 -0.34 -29.33
N TYR A 11 -3.89 -0.22 -27.99
CA TYR A 11 -4.16 -1.31 -27.08
C TYR A 11 -5.51 -1.10 -26.40
N SER A 12 -6.30 -2.17 -26.31
CA SER A 12 -7.51 -2.21 -25.50
C SER A 12 -7.18 -2.20 -23.99
N SER A 13 -8.23 -2.14 -23.15
CA SER A 13 -8.09 -2.28 -21.68
C SER A 13 -7.55 -3.64 -21.25
N GLU A 14 -7.80 -4.66 -22.06
CA GLU A 14 -7.33 -6.03 -21.82
C GLU A 14 -5.91 -6.29 -22.37
N GLY A 15 -5.25 -5.25 -22.92
CA GLY A 15 -3.88 -5.33 -23.43
C GLY A 15 -3.76 -5.89 -24.85
N HIS A 16 -4.86 -6.16 -25.55
CA HIS A 16 -4.82 -6.61 -26.95
C HIS A 16 -4.64 -5.44 -27.91
N VAL A 17 -3.85 -5.65 -28.97
CA VAL A 17 -3.74 -4.67 -30.06
C VAL A 17 -5.00 -4.72 -30.90
N ASP A 18 -5.68 -3.59 -31.04
CA ASP A 18 -6.92 -3.45 -31.81
C ASP A 18 -6.77 -2.51 -33.04
N ASP A 19 -5.63 -1.84 -33.19
CA ASP A 19 -5.30 -1.02 -34.35
C ASP A 19 -3.80 -0.93 -34.57
N ILE A 20 -3.37 -1.18 -35.78
CA ILE A 20 -1.99 -1.00 -36.28
C ILE A 20 -2.07 -0.11 -37.53
N PRO A 21 -1.58 1.15 -37.49
CA PRO A 21 -1.81 2.15 -38.52
C PRO A 21 -1.34 1.80 -39.95
N TYR A 22 -0.44 0.85 -40.07
CA TYR A 22 0.18 0.42 -41.34
C TYR A 22 -0.15 -1.04 -41.69
N HIS A 23 -1.21 -1.62 -41.10
CA HIS A 23 -1.63 -2.96 -41.34
C HIS A 23 -3.09 -2.99 -41.85
N ASP A 24 -3.33 -3.47 -43.04
CA ASP A 24 -4.64 -3.52 -43.69
C ASP A 24 -5.44 -4.80 -43.36
N GLY A 25 -5.25 -5.40 -42.25
CA GLY A 25 -5.91 -6.65 -41.85
C GLY A 25 -6.29 -6.68 -40.38
N PRO A 26 -6.90 -7.80 -39.93
CA PRO A 26 -7.15 -7.96 -38.49
C PRO A 26 -5.85 -8.04 -37.71
N CYS A 27 -5.79 -7.37 -36.57
CA CYS A 27 -4.62 -7.42 -35.71
C CYS A 27 -4.33 -8.87 -35.28
N PRO A 28 -3.05 -9.29 -35.28
CA PRO A 28 -2.68 -10.62 -34.83
C PRO A 28 -3.10 -10.85 -33.37
N LYS A 29 -3.73 -11.98 -33.05
CA LYS A 29 -4.15 -12.31 -31.68
C LYS A 29 -2.98 -12.40 -30.70
N SER A 30 -1.78 -12.69 -31.18
CA SER A 30 -0.54 -12.70 -30.39
C SER A 30 0.01 -11.31 -30.09
N ALA A 31 -0.50 -10.27 -30.77
CA ALA A 31 -0.10 -8.89 -30.51
C ALA A 31 -0.83 -8.39 -29.24
N SER A 32 -0.22 -8.63 -28.11
CA SER A 32 -0.78 -8.25 -26.81
C SER A 32 0.36 -7.89 -25.84
N ILE A 33 0.02 -7.09 -24.85
CA ILE A 33 0.85 -6.79 -23.68
C ILE A 33 0.18 -7.38 -22.44
N ARG A 34 0.97 -7.64 -21.41
CA ARG A 34 0.45 -8.08 -20.12
C ARG A 34 -0.39 -6.97 -19.49
N SER A 35 -1.56 -7.32 -19.00
CA SER A 35 -2.42 -6.47 -18.17
C SER A 35 -2.33 -6.89 -16.72
N TYR A 36 -2.56 -5.96 -15.83
CA TYR A 36 -2.56 -6.18 -14.39
C TYR A 36 -3.87 -5.69 -13.80
N PRO A 37 -4.46 -6.40 -12.84
CA PRO A 37 -5.59 -5.89 -12.07
C PRO A 37 -5.20 -4.59 -11.36
N VAL A 38 -6.01 -3.56 -11.53
CA VAL A 38 -5.79 -2.24 -10.95
C VAL A 38 -7.08 -1.76 -10.31
N VAL A 39 -6.98 -1.12 -9.16
CA VAL A 39 -8.10 -0.53 -8.43
C VAL A 39 -7.72 0.85 -7.89
N ASP A 40 -8.68 1.78 -7.97
CA ASP A 40 -8.62 3.02 -7.17
C ASP A 40 -9.14 2.69 -5.78
N ASN A 41 -8.29 2.81 -4.79
CA ASN A 41 -8.57 2.43 -3.41
C ASN A 41 -8.18 3.55 -2.46
N MET A 42 -9.18 4.27 -1.93
CA MET A 42 -8.99 5.39 -0.99
C MET A 42 -8.04 6.48 -1.54
N GLY A 43 -8.15 6.80 -2.84
CA GLY A 43 -7.33 7.79 -3.52
C GLY A 43 -5.94 7.29 -3.96
N CYS A 44 -5.64 6.02 -3.75
CA CYS A 44 -4.42 5.38 -4.23
C CYS A 44 -4.71 4.40 -5.37
N ILE A 45 -3.91 4.45 -6.42
CA ILE A 45 -3.95 3.43 -7.48
C ILE A 45 -3.14 2.24 -7.02
N MET A 46 -3.82 1.13 -6.76
CA MET A 46 -3.19 -0.13 -6.38
C MET A 46 -3.21 -1.11 -7.54
N MET A 47 -2.11 -1.83 -7.72
CA MET A 47 -1.94 -2.83 -8.77
C MET A 47 -1.58 -4.17 -8.15
N TRP A 48 -2.32 -5.21 -8.54
CA TRP A 48 -1.92 -6.57 -8.20
C TRP A 48 -0.80 -7.02 -9.13
N PHE A 49 0.27 -7.51 -8.54
CA PHE A 49 1.39 -8.11 -9.26
C PHE A 49 1.60 -9.55 -8.79
N ASP A 50 1.51 -10.46 -9.73
CA ASP A 50 1.94 -11.85 -9.57
C ASP A 50 2.84 -12.22 -10.75
N GLU A 51 3.99 -12.83 -10.50
CA GLU A 51 4.97 -13.16 -11.54
C GLU A 51 4.40 -14.12 -12.59
N GLN A 52 3.56 -15.05 -12.16
CA GLN A 52 2.94 -16.07 -13.01
C GLN A 52 1.60 -15.59 -13.61
N GLY A 53 1.09 -14.44 -13.17
CA GLY A 53 -0.16 -13.86 -13.64
C GLY A 53 -1.39 -14.42 -12.95
N ALA A 54 -1.27 -14.91 -11.73
CA ALA A 54 -2.42 -15.31 -10.94
C ALA A 54 -3.30 -14.10 -10.59
N GLU A 55 -4.61 -14.34 -10.57
CA GLU A 55 -5.58 -13.35 -10.12
C GLU A 55 -5.41 -13.04 -8.62
N PRO A 56 -5.83 -11.84 -8.16
CA PRO A 56 -5.81 -11.49 -6.75
C PRO A 56 -6.57 -12.52 -5.89
N ASP A 57 -5.94 -13.03 -4.87
CA ASP A 57 -6.54 -13.98 -3.91
C ASP A 57 -7.04 -13.30 -2.62
N TYR A 58 -6.79 -12.01 -2.47
CA TYR A 58 -7.34 -11.15 -1.41
C TYR A 58 -7.60 -9.72 -1.93
N PRO A 59 -8.57 -9.02 -1.34
CA PRO A 59 -8.85 -7.64 -1.72
C PRO A 59 -7.78 -6.69 -1.16
N PRO A 60 -7.61 -5.50 -1.75
CA PRO A 60 -6.80 -4.45 -1.15
C PRO A 60 -7.39 -4.03 0.20
N PRO A 61 -6.55 -3.54 1.13
CA PRO A 61 -7.03 -3.07 2.44
C PRO A 61 -7.96 -1.87 2.27
N TYR A 62 -9.03 -1.82 3.05
CA TYR A 62 -10.02 -0.76 2.99
C TYR A 62 -10.47 -0.31 4.37
N LEU A 63 -10.60 1.01 4.56
CA LEU A 63 -11.15 1.61 5.76
C LEU A 63 -12.63 1.94 5.52
N GLN A 64 -13.53 1.33 6.29
CA GLN A 64 -14.97 1.66 6.23
C GLN A 64 -15.23 3.14 6.47
N GLN A 65 -14.42 3.77 7.33
CA GLN A 65 -14.49 5.18 7.65
C GLN A 65 -14.25 6.11 6.46
N TRP A 66 -13.67 5.59 5.38
CA TRP A 66 -13.46 6.37 4.15
C TRP A 66 -14.75 6.87 3.53
N ASP A 67 -15.80 6.07 3.59
CA ASP A 67 -17.13 6.40 3.07
C ASP A 67 -18.05 7.06 4.11
N GLU A 68 -17.64 7.08 5.36
CA GLU A 68 -18.44 7.68 6.44
C GLU A 68 -18.28 9.21 6.46
N GLY A 69 -19.37 9.92 6.76
CA GLY A 69 -19.30 11.36 7.01
C GLY A 69 -18.58 11.71 8.31
N GLY A 70 -18.01 12.92 8.38
CA GLY A 70 -17.36 13.43 9.58
C GLY A 70 -15.86 13.16 9.69
N TRP A 71 -15.27 12.53 8.66
CA TRP A 71 -13.84 12.36 8.52
C TRP A 71 -13.25 13.37 7.53
N VAL A 72 -12.04 13.81 7.79
CA VAL A 72 -11.22 14.51 6.81
C VAL A 72 -10.36 13.47 6.12
N HIS A 73 -10.46 13.41 4.80
CA HIS A 73 -9.61 12.51 4.02
C HIS A 73 -8.14 12.90 4.19
N TRP A 74 -7.26 11.92 4.13
CA TRP A 74 -5.83 12.17 4.22
C TRP A 74 -5.31 12.97 3.05
N ASP A 75 -4.28 13.71 3.31
CA ASP A 75 -3.42 14.31 2.31
C ASP A 75 -2.28 13.36 1.97
N LEU A 76 -1.70 13.52 0.79
CA LEU A 76 -0.62 12.66 0.35
C LEU A 76 0.72 13.31 0.71
N ASP A 77 1.51 12.61 1.49
CA ASP A 77 2.91 12.95 1.74
C ASP A 77 3.82 12.01 0.94
N HIS A 78 4.85 12.54 0.33
CA HIS A 78 5.81 11.79 -0.45
C HIS A 78 7.12 11.67 0.32
N LEU A 79 7.45 10.45 0.69
CA LEU A 79 8.77 10.16 1.22
C LEU A 79 9.78 10.03 0.07
N PRO A 80 11.07 10.33 0.30
CA PRO A 80 12.12 10.07 -0.67
C PRO A 80 12.24 8.57 -0.96
N GLU A 81 12.94 8.19 -2.02
CA GLU A 81 13.32 6.79 -2.22
C GLU A 81 14.18 6.32 -1.04
N LEU A 82 13.82 5.16 -0.51
CA LEU A 82 14.51 4.51 0.60
C LEU A 82 15.32 3.33 0.07
N GLU A 83 16.58 3.24 0.47
CA GLU A 83 17.46 2.12 0.14
C GLU A 83 17.25 0.97 1.15
N ILE A 84 16.06 0.40 1.11
CA ILE A 84 15.65 -0.72 1.97
C ILE A 84 14.80 -1.71 1.17
N HIS A 85 14.81 -2.97 1.61
CA HIS A 85 13.86 -3.96 1.12
C HIS A 85 12.48 -3.73 1.77
N PRO A 86 11.34 -3.98 1.08
CA PRO A 86 10.00 -3.85 1.67
C PRO A 86 9.81 -4.64 2.98
N GLN A 87 10.54 -5.72 3.16
CA GLN A 87 10.55 -6.54 4.38
C GLN A 87 10.96 -5.74 5.63
N GLU A 88 11.85 -4.75 5.50
CA GLU A 88 12.30 -3.93 6.62
C GLU A 88 11.15 -3.13 7.28
N VAL A 89 10.13 -2.78 6.49
CA VAL A 89 8.91 -2.12 7.01
C VAL A 89 8.16 -3.08 7.92
N LEU A 90 8.07 -4.37 7.53
CA LEU A 90 7.43 -5.40 8.35
C LEU A 90 8.25 -5.72 9.59
N ASP A 91 9.57 -5.82 9.47
CA ASP A 91 10.48 -6.07 10.59
C ASP A 91 10.40 -4.94 11.62
N ASN A 92 10.26 -3.69 11.16
CA ASN A 92 10.01 -2.54 12.03
C ASN A 92 8.69 -2.69 12.82
N MET A 93 7.64 -3.22 12.22
CA MET A 93 6.38 -3.49 12.92
C MET A 93 6.52 -4.57 14.00
N CYS A 94 7.45 -5.49 13.86
CA CYS A 94 7.66 -6.57 14.83
C CYS A 94 8.60 -6.18 15.96
N ASP A 95 9.24 -5.02 15.90
CA ASP A 95 10.16 -4.51 16.92
C ASP A 95 9.48 -3.51 17.85
N ASN A 96 9.35 -3.86 19.13
CA ASN A 96 8.85 -2.93 20.14
C ASN A 96 9.94 -2.09 20.80
N ARG A 97 11.22 -2.43 20.61
CA ARG A 97 12.31 -1.78 21.33
C ARG A 97 12.67 -0.42 20.78
N HIS A 98 12.44 -0.18 19.49
CA HIS A 98 12.70 1.10 18.86
C HIS A 98 11.67 2.18 19.26
N LEU A 99 10.46 1.80 19.69
CA LEU A 99 9.36 2.74 19.92
C LEU A 99 9.67 3.79 21.01
N GLY A 100 10.34 3.37 22.07
CA GLY A 100 10.77 4.30 23.10
C GLY A 100 11.81 5.33 22.61
N PRO A 101 12.98 4.89 22.15
CA PRO A 101 14.07 5.81 21.77
C PRO A 101 13.78 6.58 20.47
N THR A 102 13.07 5.99 19.51
CA THR A 102 12.83 6.62 18.20
C THR A 102 11.58 7.50 18.22
N HIS A 103 10.49 7.02 18.79
CA HIS A 103 9.19 7.70 18.76
C HIS A 103 8.77 8.33 20.10
N GLY A 104 9.56 8.15 21.17
CA GLY A 104 9.21 8.62 22.50
C GLY A 104 7.93 7.97 23.05
N ALA A 105 7.58 6.79 22.58
CA ALA A 105 6.37 6.05 22.90
C ALA A 105 6.71 4.63 23.40
N PRO A 106 7.32 4.49 24.59
CA PRO A 106 7.61 3.18 25.14
C PRO A 106 6.31 2.39 25.34
N CYS A 107 6.30 1.13 24.87
CA CYS A 107 5.14 0.29 24.96
C CYS A 107 4.90 -0.25 26.37
N GLU A 108 3.66 -0.16 26.84
CA GLU A 108 3.15 -0.90 28.00
C GLU A 108 2.65 -2.29 27.61
N TYR A 109 2.13 -2.41 26.38
CA TYR A 109 1.83 -3.71 25.76
C TYR A 109 2.16 -3.67 24.27
N PHE A 110 2.44 -4.84 23.70
CA PHE A 110 2.79 -5.03 22.30
C PHE A 110 2.44 -6.44 21.87
N GLU A 111 1.59 -6.57 20.87
CA GLU A 111 1.09 -7.86 20.39
C GLU A 111 1.11 -7.89 18.85
N ASN A 112 1.57 -9.01 18.31
CA ASN A 112 1.50 -9.32 16.89
C ASN A 112 0.65 -10.57 16.67
N GLU A 113 -0.24 -10.53 15.69
CA GLU A 113 -1.16 -11.61 15.34
C GLU A 113 -1.21 -11.75 13.82
N MET A 114 -1.18 -13.00 13.33
CA MET A 114 -1.44 -13.29 11.93
C MET A 114 -2.89 -13.74 11.74
N GLN A 115 -3.59 -13.10 10.82
CA GLN A 115 -4.91 -13.51 10.35
C GLN A 115 -4.87 -13.64 8.84
N ASP A 116 -4.83 -14.88 8.37
CA ASP A 116 -4.63 -15.22 6.95
C ASP A 116 -3.37 -14.53 6.39
N HIS A 117 -3.52 -13.60 5.45
CA HIS A 117 -2.44 -12.81 4.84
C HIS A 117 -2.14 -11.49 5.57
N VAL A 118 -2.87 -11.18 6.65
CA VAL A 118 -2.73 -9.90 7.36
C VAL A 118 -1.94 -10.09 8.65
N LEU A 119 -0.85 -9.34 8.81
CA LEU A 119 -0.21 -9.14 10.10
C LEU A 119 -0.89 -7.98 10.82
N ILE A 120 -1.39 -8.22 12.02
CA ILE A 120 -2.01 -7.21 12.88
C ILE A 120 -1.11 -6.96 14.07
N GLN A 121 -0.66 -5.73 14.21
CA GLN A 121 0.11 -5.28 15.36
C GLN A 121 -0.75 -4.39 16.22
N ARG A 122 -0.79 -4.66 17.53
CA ARG A 122 -1.46 -3.81 18.53
C ARG A 122 -0.47 -3.38 19.59
N GLN A 123 -0.48 -2.11 19.91
CA GLN A 123 0.39 -1.55 20.92
C GLN A 123 -0.28 -0.41 21.68
N GLY A 124 0.24 -0.11 22.87
CA GLY A 124 -0.16 1.06 23.63
C GLY A 124 0.89 1.44 24.64
N GLY A 125 0.99 2.72 24.92
CA GLY A 125 1.93 3.28 25.88
C GLY A 125 1.85 4.80 25.96
N ALA A 126 2.50 5.37 26.95
CA ALA A 126 2.54 6.80 27.15
C ALA A 126 3.56 7.46 26.22
N MET A 127 3.13 8.46 25.46
CA MET A 127 4.00 9.27 24.60
C MET A 127 4.76 10.30 25.43
N THR A 128 5.99 10.01 25.79
CA THR A 128 6.80 10.87 26.68
C THR A 128 7.10 12.24 26.07
N LEU A 129 7.27 12.32 24.76
CA LEU A 129 7.50 13.57 24.03
C LEU A 129 6.26 14.47 23.94
N TYR A 130 5.07 13.93 24.19
CA TYR A 130 3.80 14.64 24.10
C TYR A 130 3.05 14.70 25.43
N GLY A 131 3.79 14.94 26.51
CA GLY A 131 3.22 15.16 27.84
C GLY A 131 2.63 13.91 28.51
N GLY A 132 3.00 12.71 28.08
CA GLY A 132 2.56 11.45 28.67
C GLY A 132 1.15 11.02 28.27
N ALA A 133 0.56 11.58 27.21
CA ALA A 133 -0.72 11.11 26.70
C ALA A 133 -0.61 9.66 26.21
N MET A 134 -1.61 8.84 26.52
CA MET A 134 -1.66 7.46 26.04
C MET A 134 -1.92 7.41 24.53
N LEU A 135 -1.08 6.69 23.80
CA LEU A 135 -1.27 6.33 22.41
C LEU A 135 -1.65 4.84 22.32
N TYR A 136 -2.71 4.56 21.60
CA TYR A 136 -3.13 3.20 21.24
C TYR A 136 -3.08 3.07 19.72
N THR A 137 -2.37 2.08 19.23
CA THR A 137 -2.21 1.85 17.80
C THR A 137 -2.65 0.44 17.45
N THR A 138 -3.39 0.32 16.35
CA THR A 138 -3.63 -0.95 15.67
C THR A 138 -3.20 -0.77 14.22
N THR A 139 -2.26 -1.59 13.78
CA THR A 139 -1.72 -1.54 12.43
C THR A 139 -1.98 -2.85 11.72
N TRP A 140 -2.49 -2.78 10.50
CA TRP A 140 -2.72 -3.91 9.61
C TRP A 140 -1.74 -3.82 8.45
N TYR A 141 -0.91 -4.84 8.32
CA TYR A 141 -0.03 -5.00 7.18
C TYR A 141 -0.62 -6.05 6.23
N THR A 142 -1.06 -5.60 5.06
CA THR A 142 -1.80 -6.40 4.09
C THR A 142 -0.98 -6.63 2.84
N GLY A 143 -0.05 -7.58 2.92
CA GLY A 143 0.89 -7.85 1.84
C GLY A 143 2.09 -6.87 1.80
N PRO A 144 2.99 -7.04 0.83
CA PRO A 144 4.32 -6.41 0.85
C PRO A 144 4.34 -4.92 0.51
N GLY A 145 3.24 -4.28 0.30
CA GLY A 145 3.23 -2.90 -0.16
C GLY A 145 2.34 -1.95 0.61
N VAL A 146 1.49 -2.43 1.52
CA VAL A 146 0.49 -1.56 2.16
C VAL A 146 0.37 -1.84 3.65
N LEU A 147 0.39 -0.76 4.41
CA LEU A 147 0.17 -0.74 5.84
C LEU A 147 -0.93 0.28 6.15
N LEU A 148 -1.96 -0.14 6.89
CA LEU A 148 -2.97 0.75 7.47
C LEU A 148 -2.76 0.82 8.98
N SER A 149 -2.84 2.02 9.54
CA SER A 149 -2.72 2.23 10.98
C SER A 149 -3.87 3.06 11.50
N LYS A 150 -4.47 2.61 12.60
CA LYS A 150 -5.40 3.38 13.42
C LYS A 150 -4.67 3.81 14.68
N GLN A 151 -4.67 5.10 14.94
CA GLN A 151 -4.05 5.69 16.12
C GLN A 151 -5.11 6.43 16.93
N VAL A 152 -5.12 6.19 18.24
CA VAL A 152 -6.03 6.84 19.20
C VAL A 152 -5.20 7.47 20.30
N TRP A 153 -5.32 8.79 20.45
CA TRP A 153 -4.64 9.54 21.51
C TRP A 153 -5.40 10.83 21.83
N GLY A 154 -5.39 11.25 23.09
CA GLY A 154 -6.03 12.50 23.53
C GLY A 154 -7.53 12.60 23.18
N GLY A 155 -8.22 11.49 22.99
CA GLY A 155 -9.63 11.46 22.59
C GLY A 155 -9.85 11.63 21.07
N ALA A 156 -8.79 11.81 20.28
CA ALA A 156 -8.85 11.83 18.82
C ALA A 156 -8.53 10.47 18.23
N THR A 157 -9.04 10.21 17.03
CA THR A 157 -8.71 9.04 16.22
C THR A 157 -8.23 9.53 14.87
N GLN A 158 -7.10 8.97 14.41
CA GLN A 158 -6.62 9.16 13.05
C GLN A 158 -6.31 7.83 12.39
N PHE A 159 -6.30 7.82 11.08
CA PHE A 159 -5.84 6.72 10.25
C PHE A 159 -4.69 7.20 9.38
N GLU A 160 -3.79 6.29 9.10
CA GLU A 160 -2.65 6.49 8.21
C GLU A 160 -2.53 5.30 7.28
N MET A 161 -2.18 5.55 6.04
CA MET A 161 -1.82 4.51 5.09
C MET A 161 -0.40 4.76 4.59
N ILE A 162 0.46 3.76 4.73
CA ILE A 162 1.79 3.78 4.13
C ILE A 162 1.76 2.79 2.97
N ALA A 163 1.98 3.29 1.76
CA ALA A 163 2.05 2.49 0.56
C ALA A 163 3.49 2.50 0.02
N ASN A 164 4.05 1.32 -0.16
CA ASN A 164 5.42 1.15 -0.62
C ASN A 164 5.42 0.50 -2.00
N THR A 165 6.13 1.08 -2.95
CA THR A 165 6.33 0.52 -4.28
C THR A 165 7.79 0.15 -4.46
N PRO A 166 8.13 -1.14 -4.68
CA PRO A 166 9.48 -1.53 -5.07
C PRO A 166 9.84 -0.89 -6.42
N VAL A 167 10.96 -0.18 -6.48
CA VAL A 167 11.44 0.49 -7.71
C VAL A 167 12.72 -0.15 -8.26
N ALA A 168 13.47 -0.84 -7.40
CA ALA A 168 14.64 -1.64 -7.74
C ALA A 168 14.90 -2.65 -6.61
N ASP A 169 15.87 -3.54 -6.83
CA ASP A 169 16.35 -4.43 -5.77
C ASP A 169 16.87 -3.61 -4.58
N GLY A 170 16.33 -3.86 -3.39
CA GLY A 170 16.67 -3.12 -2.18
C GLY A 170 16.27 -1.64 -2.18
N LYS A 171 15.30 -1.23 -3.01
CA LYS A 171 14.79 0.14 -3.03
C LYS A 171 13.27 0.20 -3.10
N ILE A 172 12.69 1.06 -2.29
CA ILE A 172 11.26 1.37 -2.31
C ILE A 172 11.03 2.87 -2.44
N LYS A 173 9.87 3.20 -2.97
CA LYS A 173 9.26 4.53 -2.90
C LYS A 173 8.00 4.43 -2.02
N ALA A 174 7.91 5.27 -1.01
CA ALA A 174 6.78 5.35 -0.09
C ALA A 174 6.10 6.73 -0.16
#